data_8a087b43c2f1d06c68de0aead714cad4
#
_entry.id   8a087b43c2f1d06c68de0aead714cad4
#
_cell.length_a   1.000
_cell.length_b   1.000
_cell.length_c   1.000
_cell.angle_alpha   90.00
_cell.angle_beta   90.00
_cell.angle_gamma   90.00
#
_symmetry.space_group_name_H-M   'P 1'
#
loop_
_entity.id
_entity.type
_entity.pdbx_description
1 polymer ?
#
loop_
_entity_poly.entity_id
_entity_poly.type
_entity_poly.pdbx_seq_one_letter_code
_entity_poly.pdbx_strand_id
1 'polypeptide(L)'
;AALSLKLFERGQSGSRLTEAGRDLLAEGEKVERAASTFESRAKAHQRGMAGSIRLTCIEILANMAVTPAIAEFRRQHPEVQIDLMVTDQPLDLQAGEADLAVRAVQTLPNSDLIARKIVDYDFALYCSRDYAERMGAPATIADLINHDLIGGDAGLDTVPAMIWMFEQVDGKAPVTRSNSMSNLVHAVRAGMGVAPLPCVVADADSRLVRCSECIESAVSTSYILLRRELKDTPRVRALIDFLVPYMQADMKTRLERGRQMREQQAANDGEPQDLSKFRPPA
;
A
#
# COMPACT_ATOMS: atom_id res chain seq x y z
N ALA A 1 30.94 25.87 16.41
CA ALA A 1 30.68 27.28 16.80
C ALA A 1 30.84 28.27 15.63
N ALA A 2 30.45 27.88 14.42
CA ALA A 2 30.57 28.72 13.23
C ALA A 2 29.53 29.89 13.18
N LEU A 3 28.42 29.76 13.88
CA LEU A 3 27.33 30.73 13.75
C LEU A 3 27.18 31.68 14.94
N SER A 4 27.98 31.52 16.03
CA SER A 4 27.88 32.32 17.28
C SER A 4 26.46 32.48 17.82
N LEU A 5 25.53 31.60 17.43
CA LEU A 5 24.14 31.60 17.85
C LEU A 5 23.85 30.37 18.71
N LYS A 6 23.07 30.56 19.78
CA LYS A 6 22.58 29.45 20.60
C LYS A 6 21.26 28.95 20.01
N LEU A 7 21.29 27.78 19.39
CA LEU A 7 20.14 27.20 18.70
C LEU A 7 19.28 26.32 19.63
N PHE A 8 19.85 25.79 20.73
CA PHE A 8 19.18 24.94 21.70
C PHE A 8 19.40 25.45 23.14
N GLU A 9 18.37 25.32 23.96
CA GLU A 9 18.40 25.51 25.40
C GLU A 9 18.19 24.20 26.11
N ARG A 10 19.01 23.93 27.16
CA ARG A 10 18.83 22.78 28.04
C ARG A 10 17.83 23.14 29.14
N GLY A 11 16.72 22.41 29.22
CA GLY A 11 15.75 22.46 30.30
C GLY A 11 15.75 21.15 31.13
N GLN A 12 14.98 21.13 32.19
CA GLN A 12 14.84 19.93 33.06
C GLN A 12 14.20 18.74 32.34
N SER A 13 13.50 18.96 31.23
CA SER A 13 12.83 17.95 30.40
C SER A 13 13.49 17.68 29.05
N GLY A 14 14.76 18.07 28.85
CA GLY A 14 15.51 17.89 27.59
C GLY A 14 15.92 19.19 26.91
N SER A 15 16.31 19.11 25.63
CA SER A 15 16.70 20.28 24.82
C SER A 15 15.51 20.85 24.06
N ARG A 16 15.36 22.18 24.04
CA ARG A 16 14.34 22.91 23.25
C ARG A 16 15.02 23.87 22.33
N LEU A 17 14.42 24.12 21.14
CA LEU A 17 14.89 25.14 20.21
C LEU A 17 14.67 26.53 20.80
N THR A 18 15.68 27.40 20.64
CA THR A 18 15.54 28.84 20.83
C THR A 18 14.71 29.45 19.69
N GLU A 19 14.42 30.76 19.74
CA GLU A 19 13.79 31.49 18.63
C GLU A 19 14.64 31.38 17.37
N ALA A 20 15.95 31.68 17.46
CA ALA A 20 16.89 31.49 16.37
C ALA A 20 16.98 30.05 15.87
N GLY A 21 16.80 29.05 16.78
CA GLY A 21 16.76 27.65 16.43
C GLY A 21 15.53 27.31 15.58
N ARG A 22 14.36 27.86 15.90
CA ARG A 22 13.14 27.69 15.12
C ARG A 22 13.22 28.33 13.74
N ASP A 23 13.73 29.54 13.66
CA ASP A 23 13.88 30.28 12.41
C ASP A 23 14.84 29.58 11.42
N LEU A 24 15.88 28.94 11.95
CA LEU A 24 16.89 28.24 11.15
C LEU A 24 16.59 26.76 10.95
N LEU A 25 15.53 26.23 11.53
CA LEU A 25 15.22 24.78 11.45
C LEU A 25 15.07 24.33 10.00
N ALA A 26 14.27 25.03 9.20
CA ALA A 26 14.02 24.68 7.81
C ALA A 26 15.30 24.71 6.94
N GLU A 27 16.21 25.65 7.21
CA GLU A 27 17.50 25.74 6.51
C GLU A 27 18.47 24.65 7.01
N GLY A 28 18.43 24.31 8.31
CA GLY A 28 19.17 23.18 8.88
C GLY A 28 18.77 21.85 8.26
N GLU A 29 17.48 21.62 8.08
CA GLU A 29 16.94 20.44 7.40
C GLU A 29 17.36 20.36 5.91
N LYS A 30 17.47 21.52 5.21
CA LYS A 30 18.02 21.53 3.85
C LYS A 30 19.50 21.14 3.82
N VAL A 31 20.29 21.59 4.77
CA VAL A 31 21.71 21.20 4.89
C VAL A 31 21.85 19.72 5.19
N GLU A 32 21.03 19.18 6.09
CA GLU A 32 21.02 17.75 6.42
C GLU A 32 20.66 16.93 5.17
N ARG A 33 19.62 17.30 4.43
CA ARG A 33 19.26 16.66 3.15
C ARG A 33 20.39 16.72 2.13
N ALA A 34 21.05 17.87 2.00
CA ALA A 34 22.19 18.04 1.08
C ALA A 34 23.38 17.15 1.47
N ALA A 35 23.71 17.07 2.76
CA ALA A 35 24.75 16.19 3.28
C ALA A 35 24.44 14.72 3.05
N SER A 36 23.21 14.28 3.33
CA SER A 36 22.73 12.92 3.06
C SER A 36 22.78 12.57 1.56
N THR A 37 22.43 13.53 0.69
CA THR A 37 22.52 13.37 -0.76
C THR A 37 23.98 13.22 -1.21
N PHE A 38 24.89 14.03 -0.67
CA PHE A 38 26.32 13.95 -0.96
C PHE A 38 26.90 12.60 -0.55
N GLU A 39 26.62 12.16 0.68
CA GLU A 39 27.07 10.82 1.16
C GLU A 39 26.52 9.69 0.29
N SER A 40 25.27 9.78 -0.10
CA SER A 40 24.63 8.78 -0.98
C SER A 40 25.30 8.72 -2.35
N ARG A 41 25.61 9.86 -2.95
CA ARG A 41 26.35 9.96 -4.22
C ARG A 41 27.76 9.39 -4.11
N ALA A 42 28.49 9.75 -3.06
CA ALA A 42 29.84 9.22 -2.80
C ALA A 42 29.82 7.69 -2.63
N LYS A 43 28.86 7.19 -1.87
CA LYS A 43 28.62 5.77 -1.69
C LYS A 43 28.20 5.06 -2.99
N ALA A 44 27.38 5.67 -3.84
CA ALA A 44 26.97 5.11 -5.11
C ALA A 44 28.16 4.89 -6.08
N HIS A 45 29.09 5.82 -6.11
CA HIS A 45 30.32 5.69 -6.91
C HIS A 45 31.25 4.54 -6.46
N GLN A 46 31.27 4.23 -5.15
CA GLN A 46 32.12 3.18 -4.59
C GLN A 46 31.50 1.78 -4.66
N ARG A 47 30.18 1.66 -4.94
CA ARG A 47 29.44 0.41 -4.80
C ARG A 47 29.17 -0.25 -6.15
N GLY A 48 29.81 -1.40 -6.42
CA GLY A 48 29.41 -2.34 -7.44
C GLY A 48 28.08 -3.06 -7.09
N MET A 49 27.95 -4.34 -7.44
CA MET A 49 26.78 -5.15 -7.09
C MET A 49 26.62 -5.36 -5.58
N ALA A 50 27.72 -5.55 -4.85
CA ALA A 50 27.66 -5.77 -3.40
C ALA A 50 27.19 -4.52 -2.63
N GLY A 51 26.42 -4.73 -1.56
CA GLY A 51 25.96 -3.69 -0.65
C GLY A 51 24.48 -3.76 -0.31
N SER A 52 23.96 -2.76 0.42
CA SER A 52 22.56 -2.70 0.83
C SER A 52 21.73 -1.82 -0.08
N ILE A 53 20.43 -2.12 -0.15
CA ILE A 53 19.37 -1.31 -0.75
C ILE A 53 18.28 -1.16 0.31
N ARG A 54 17.91 0.08 0.65
CA ARG A 54 16.76 0.37 1.51
C ARG A 54 15.52 0.57 0.64
N LEU A 55 14.61 -0.39 0.73
CA LEU A 55 13.35 -0.40 0.00
C LEU A 55 12.19 -0.13 0.95
N THR A 56 11.38 0.88 0.67
CA THR A 56 10.13 1.10 1.42
C THR A 56 8.92 0.66 0.61
N CYS A 57 7.92 0.10 1.28
CA CYS A 57 6.71 -0.43 0.64
C CYS A 57 5.52 -0.34 1.60
N ILE A 58 4.31 -0.16 1.06
CA ILE A 58 3.09 -0.31 1.83
C ILE A 58 2.86 -1.78 2.19
N GLU A 59 2.25 -2.03 3.34
CA GLU A 59 2.14 -3.37 3.92
C GLU A 59 1.51 -4.39 2.96
N ILE A 60 0.41 -4.03 2.31
CA ILE A 60 -0.30 -4.95 1.42
C ILE A 60 0.55 -5.39 0.22
N LEU A 61 1.30 -4.49 -0.39
CA LEU A 61 2.21 -4.83 -1.49
C LEU A 61 3.46 -5.59 -1.00
N ALA A 62 3.96 -5.24 0.20
CA ALA A 62 5.07 -5.94 0.83
C ALA A 62 4.75 -7.43 0.98
N ASN A 63 3.62 -7.73 1.63
CA ASN A 63 3.21 -9.10 1.93
C ASN A 63 2.78 -9.88 0.68
N MET A 64 2.11 -9.20 -0.26
CA MET A 64 1.56 -9.85 -1.44
C MET A 64 2.62 -10.18 -2.49
N ALA A 65 3.53 -9.26 -2.81
CA ALA A 65 4.38 -9.37 -3.98
C ALA A 65 5.86 -9.05 -3.72
N VAL A 66 6.19 -8.01 -2.92
CA VAL A 66 7.57 -7.53 -2.80
C VAL A 66 8.44 -8.52 -2.02
N THR A 67 7.95 -9.05 -0.89
CA THR A 67 8.71 -10.03 -0.08
C THR A 67 8.99 -11.33 -0.84
N PRO A 68 8.02 -11.96 -1.55
CA PRO A 68 8.31 -13.10 -2.42
C PRO A 68 9.32 -12.78 -3.52
N ALA A 69 9.21 -11.60 -4.15
CA ALA A 69 10.15 -11.17 -5.18
C ALA A 69 11.57 -10.98 -4.63
N ILE A 70 11.72 -10.37 -3.44
CA ILE A 70 13.02 -10.22 -2.77
C ILE A 70 13.64 -11.60 -2.47
N ALA A 71 12.84 -12.56 -2.02
CA ALA A 71 13.32 -13.90 -1.74
C ALA A 71 13.90 -14.57 -3.01
N GLU A 72 13.23 -14.41 -4.15
CA GLU A 72 13.71 -14.93 -5.44
C GLU A 72 14.95 -14.16 -5.94
N PHE A 73 14.91 -12.82 -5.87
CA PHE A 73 16.04 -11.98 -6.26
C PHE A 73 17.32 -12.33 -5.49
N ARG A 74 17.21 -12.54 -4.17
CA ARG A 74 18.36 -12.89 -3.33
C ARG A 74 18.98 -14.25 -3.63
N ARG A 75 18.25 -15.18 -4.23
CA ARG A 75 18.84 -16.44 -4.72
C ARG A 75 19.80 -16.21 -5.88
N GLN A 76 19.53 -15.20 -6.72
CA GLN A 76 20.34 -14.84 -7.87
C GLN A 76 21.45 -13.84 -7.52
N HIS A 77 21.24 -13.02 -6.48
CA HIS A 77 22.11 -11.93 -6.04
C HIS A 77 22.35 -11.98 -4.52
N PRO A 78 23.01 -13.04 -4.00
CA PRO A 78 23.23 -13.19 -2.56
C PRO A 78 24.10 -12.09 -1.93
N GLU A 79 24.88 -11.38 -2.75
CA GLU A 79 25.75 -10.26 -2.37
C GLU A 79 24.98 -8.96 -2.11
N VAL A 80 23.69 -8.88 -2.49
CA VAL A 80 22.84 -7.70 -2.28
C VAL A 80 22.03 -7.89 -1.00
N GLN A 81 22.23 -7.02 -0.03
CA GLN A 81 21.36 -6.91 1.15
C GLN A 81 20.19 -5.98 0.83
N ILE A 82 18.97 -6.39 1.23
CA ILE A 82 17.77 -5.57 1.09
C ILE A 82 17.18 -5.33 2.48
N ASP A 83 17.13 -4.05 2.86
CA ASP A 83 16.50 -3.60 4.08
C ASP A 83 15.08 -3.12 3.72
N LEU A 84 14.08 -3.97 3.97
CA LEU A 84 12.68 -3.69 3.65
C LEU A 84 12.00 -2.94 4.82
N MET A 85 11.60 -1.71 4.57
CA MET A 85 10.84 -0.87 5.50
C MET A 85 9.36 -0.86 5.10
N VAL A 86 8.54 -1.59 5.85
CA VAL A 86 7.10 -1.68 5.62
C VAL A 86 6.39 -0.57 6.40
N THR A 87 5.80 0.36 5.67
CA THR A 87 5.06 1.48 6.24
C THR A 87 4.09 2.08 5.22
N ASP A 88 2.89 2.42 5.67
CA ASP A 88 1.89 3.12 4.85
C ASP A 88 2.17 4.64 4.81
N GLN A 89 3.02 5.15 5.70
CA GLN A 89 3.49 6.54 5.63
C GLN A 89 4.56 6.70 4.55
N PRO A 90 4.49 7.74 3.71
CA PRO A 90 5.52 8.02 2.73
C PRO A 90 6.82 8.45 3.40
N LEU A 91 7.94 7.79 3.04
CA LEU A 91 9.28 8.20 3.42
C LEU A 91 9.85 9.16 2.38
N ASP A 92 10.64 10.13 2.83
CA ASP A 92 11.30 11.10 1.96
C ASP A 92 12.53 10.46 1.28
N LEU A 93 12.33 10.02 0.03
CA LEU A 93 13.43 9.49 -0.78
C LEU A 93 14.50 10.53 -1.07
N GLN A 94 14.13 11.81 -1.21
CA GLN A 94 15.10 12.89 -1.50
C GLN A 94 15.98 13.16 -0.29
N ALA A 95 15.45 13.07 0.92
CA ALA A 95 16.23 13.13 2.17
C ALA A 95 17.06 11.87 2.40
N GLY A 96 16.89 10.81 1.60
CA GLY A 96 17.66 9.59 1.72
C GLY A 96 17.14 8.64 2.80
N GLU A 97 15.89 8.77 3.24
CA GLU A 97 15.28 7.84 4.20
C GLU A 97 15.15 6.43 3.62
N ALA A 98 14.93 6.33 2.30
CA ALA A 98 15.01 5.09 1.54
C ALA A 98 15.67 5.30 0.18
N ASP A 99 16.12 4.22 -0.47
CA ASP A 99 16.71 4.26 -1.82
C ASP A 99 15.62 4.09 -2.88
N LEU A 100 14.65 3.23 -2.62
CA LEU A 100 13.52 2.88 -3.48
C LEU A 100 12.22 2.89 -2.68
N ALA A 101 11.11 3.21 -3.37
CA ALA A 101 9.78 2.99 -2.81
C ALA A 101 8.91 2.23 -3.81
N VAL A 102 8.16 1.22 -3.32
CA VAL A 102 7.04 0.62 -4.04
C VAL A 102 5.75 1.19 -3.47
N ARG A 103 5.03 1.96 -4.27
CA ARG A 103 3.83 2.67 -3.82
C ARG A 103 2.68 2.47 -4.82
N ALA A 104 1.49 2.46 -4.27
CA ALA A 104 0.25 2.56 -5.00
C ALA A 104 -0.23 4.01 -4.94
N VAL A 105 -0.31 4.66 -6.09
CA VAL A 105 -0.74 6.06 -6.19
C VAL A 105 -1.62 6.24 -7.43
N GLN A 106 -2.52 7.21 -7.38
CA GLN A 106 -3.29 7.62 -8.56
C GLN A 106 -2.54 8.64 -9.40
N THR A 107 -1.90 9.58 -8.73
CA THR A 107 -1.14 10.64 -9.39
C THR A 107 0.27 10.64 -8.84
N LEU A 108 1.24 10.65 -9.73
CA LEU A 108 2.63 10.77 -9.33
C LEU A 108 2.86 12.16 -8.72
N PRO A 109 3.58 12.24 -7.59
CA PRO A 109 3.96 13.51 -7.02
C PRO A 109 4.83 14.28 -8.02
N ASN A 110 4.64 15.59 -8.11
CA ASN A 110 5.55 16.45 -8.89
C ASN A 110 6.90 16.52 -8.15
N SER A 111 7.83 15.65 -8.53
CA SER A 111 9.13 15.52 -7.87
C SER A 111 10.20 15.09 -8.89
N ASP A 112 11.48 15.29 -8.54
CA ASP A 112 12.63 14.84 -9.34
C ASP A 112 12.88 13.32 -9.27
N LEU A 113 11.95 12.56 -8.71
CA LEU A 113 12.04 11.11 -8.64
C LEU A 113 11.80 10.48 -10.01
N ILE A 114 12.47 9.37 -10.27
CA ILE A 114 12.15 8.50 -11.39
C ILE A 114 11.03 7.58 -10.96
N ALA A 115 9.97 7.51 -11.75
CA ALA A 115 8.86 6.58 -11.55
C ALA A 115 8.84 5.52 -12.65
N ARG A 116 8.82 4.25 -12.27
CA ARG A 116 8.61 3.13 -13.19
C ARG A 116 7.29 2.44 -12.84
N LYS A 117 6.35 2.49 -13.76
CA LYS A 117 5.05 1.83 -13.62
C LYS A 117 5.22 0.32 -13.52
N ILE A 118 4.48 -0.29 -12.58
CA ILE A 118 4.40 -1.74 -12.43
C ILE A 118 3.09 -2.21 -13.09
N VAL A 119 1.94 -1.89 -12.48
CA VAL A 119 0.63 -2.39 -12.91
C VAL A 119 -0.49 -1.48 -12.41
N ASP A 120 -1.59 -1.42 -13.16
CA ASP A 120 -2.86 -0.87 -12.70
C ASP A 120 -3.68 -1.97 -12.01
N TYR A 121 -4.52 -1.59 -11.06
CA TYR A 121 -5.48 -2.47 -10.41
C TYR A 121 -6.73 -1.71 -9.97
N ASP A 122 -7.83 -2.44 -9.98
CA ASP A 122 -9.15 -1.93 -9.71
C ASP A 122 -9.55 -2.14 -8.25
N PHE A 123 -10.56 -1.40 -7.82
CA PHE A 123 -11.27 -1.58 -6.57
C PHE A 123 -12.71 -1.97 -6.84
N ALA A 124 -13.28 -2.76 -5.93
CA ALA A 124 -14.70 -3.04 -5.85
C ALA A 124 -15.11 -3.14 -4.37
N LEU A 125 -16.40 -3.13 -4.10
CA LEU A 125 -16.94 -3.35 -2.75
C LEU A 125 -16.95 -4.83 -2.41
N TYR A 126 -16.59 -5.13 -1.15
CA TYR A 126 -16.58 -6.49 -0.62
C TYR A 126 -17.15 -6.55 0.80
N CYS A 127 -17.79 -7.66 1.11
CA CYS A 127 -18.10 -8.09 2.46
C CYS A 127 -17.61 -9.53 2.69
N SER A 128 -17.64 -10.04 3.93
CA SER A 128 -17.39 -11.46 4.14
C SER A 128 -18.64 -12.30 3.86
N ARG A 129 -18.46 -13.62 3.63
CA ARG A 129 -19.58 -14.57 3.52
C ARG A 129 -20.44 -14.59 4.77
N ASP A 130 -19.82 -14.62 5.96
CA ASP A 130 -20.54 -14.55 7.23
C ASP A 130 -21.38 -13.28 7.37
N TYR A 131 -20.84 -12.12 6.91
CA TYR A 131 -21.60 -10.90 6.89
C TYR A 131 -22.79 -10.97 5.93
N ALA A 132 -22.57 -11.48 4.72
CA ALA A 132 -23.61 -11.66 3.71
C ALA A 132 -24.72 -12.63 4.17
N GLU A 133 -24.37 -13.69 4.89
CA GLU A 133 -25.34 -14.65 5.48
C GLU A 133 -26.19 -14.01 6.59
N ARG A 134 -25.62 -13.12 7.40
CA ARG A 134 -26.34 -12.47 8.52
C ARG A 134 -27.15 -11.24 8.11
N MET A 135 -26.59 -10.41 7.24
CA MET A 135 -27.11 -9.09 6.93
C MET A 135 -27.58 -8.94 5.47
N GLY A 136 -27.33 -9.95 4.65
CA GLY A 136 -27.38 -9.82 3.19
C GLY A 136 -26.13 -9.15 2.65
N ALA A 137 -25.80 -9.37 1.38
CA ALA A 137 -24.85 -8.53 0.65
C ALA A 137 -25.60 -7.35 0.01
N PRO A 138 -24.98 -6.14 -0.10
CA PRO A 138 -25.60 -5.06 -0.88
C PRO A 138 -25.82 -5.52 -2.32
N ALA A 139 -27.07 -5.52 -2.76
CA ALA A 139 -27.45 -5.89 -4.14
C ALA A 139 -27.26 -4.72 -5.10
N THR A 140 -27.39 -3.50 -4.60
CA THR A 140 -27.19 -2.25 -5.33
C THR A 140 -26.35 -1.27 -4.52
N ILE A 141 -25.83 -0.24 -5.16
CA ILE A 141 -25.08 0.83 -4.47
C ILE A 141 -25.98 1.57 -3.46
N ALA A 142 -27.26 1.73 -3.76
CA ALA A 142 -28.23 2.37 -2.84
C ALA A 142 -28.42 1.59 -1.54
N ASP A 143 -28.20 0.29 -1.54
CA ASP A 143 -28.33 -0.55 -0.34
C ASP A 143 -27.24 -0.27 0.69
N LEU A 144 -26.13 0.35 0.32
CA LEU A 144 -25.00 0.67 1.21
C LEU A 144 -25.44 1.45 2.46
N ILE A 145 -26.49 2.25 2.35
CA ILE A 145 -27.03 3.00 3.49
C ILE A 145 -27.51 2.07 4.62
N ASN A 146 -27.89 0.84 4.32
CA ASN A 146 -28.41 -0.14 5.27
C ASN A 146 -27.32 -1.06 5.83
N HIS A 147 -26.07 -0.98 5.33
CA HIS A 147 -24.97 -1.85 5.73
C HIS A 147 -23.95 -1.14 6.62
N ASP A 148 -23.26 -1.89 7.46
CA ASP A 148 -22.10 -1.40 8.19
C ASP A 148 -20.96 -1.13 7.21
N LEU A 149 -20.39 0.08 7.27
CA LEU A 149 -19.30 0.48 6.38
C LEU A 149 -18.00 0.59 7.16
N ILE A 150 -16.92 0.11 6.57
CA ILE A 150 -15.57 0.21 7.14
C ILE A 150 -14.82 1.31 6.39
N GLY A 151 -14.30 2.29 7.12
CA GLY A 151 -13.64 3.47 6.56
C GLY A 151 -12.12 3.42 6.62
N GLY A 152 -11.50 4.28 5.82
CA GLY A 152 -10.09 4.62 5.93
C GLY A 152 -9.84 5.71 6.99
N ASP A 153 -8.57 5.82 7.43
CA ASP A 153 -8.04 6.89 8.27
C ASP A 153 -6.58 7.18 7.88
N ALA A 154 -6.03 8.33 8.30
CA ALA A 154 -4.63 8.70 8.13
C ALA A 154 -4.07 8.46 6.71
N GLY A 155 -4.79 8.91 5.69
CA GLY A 155 -4.44 8.82 4.28
C GLY A 155 -5.21 7.77 3.49
N LEU A 156 -5.73 6.70 4.11
CA LEU A 156 -6.61 5.75 3.42
C LEU A 156 -8.00 6.34 3.15
N ASP A 157 -8.44 7.31 3.93
CA ASP A 157 -9.66 8.11 3.69
C ASP A 157 -9.59 8.91 2.38
N THR A 158 -8.37 9.23 1.90
CA THR A 158 -8.13 9.93 0.63
C THR A 158 -8.04 8.99 -0.58
N VAL A 159 -8.08 7.68 -0.37
CA VAL A 159 -8.12 6.71 -1.47
C VAL A 159 -9.45 6.87 -2.22
N PRO A 160 -9.45 7.05 -3.54
CA PRO A 160 -10.66 7.37 -4.29
C PRO A 160 -11.79 6.36 -4.17
N ALA A 161 -11.46 5.08 -4.02
CA ALA A 161 -12.48 4.07 -3.75
C ALA A 161 -13.21 4.32 -2.41
N MET A 162 -12.47 4.82 -1.40
CA MET A 162 -13.03 5.21 -0.10
C MET A 162 -13.90 6.46 -0.23
N ILE A 163 -13.40 7.50 -0.89
CA ILE A 163 -14.16 8.73 -1.16
C ILE A 163 -15.44 8.37 -1.90
N TRP A 164 -15.32 7.63 -3.00
CA TRP A 164 -16.46 7.21 -3.81
C TRP A 164 -17.52 6.47 -2.96
N MET A 165 -17.12 5.51 -2.12
CA MET A 165 -18.08 4.77 -1.29
C MET A 165 -18.87 5.70 -0.35
N PHE A 166 -18.18 6.65 0.31
CA PHE A 166 -18.85 7.56 1.24
C PHE A 166 -19.69 8.66 0.56
N GLU A 167 -19.38 8.99 -0.68
CA GLU A 167 -20.24 9.85 -1.51
C GLU A 167 -21.60 9.20 -1.85
N GLN A 168 -21.67 7.84 -1.86
CA GLN A 168 -22.92 7.13 -2.12
C GLN A 168 -23.90 7.09 -0.93
N VAL A 169 -23.43 7.44 0.27
CA VAL A 169 -24.17 7.20 1.54
C VAL A 169 -24.27 8.45 2.42
N ASP A 170 -24.63 9.55 1.88
CA ASP A 170 -24.78 10.88 2.48
C ASP A 170 -24.74 10.92 4.02
N GLY A 171 -23.60 11.32 4.60
CA GLY A 171 -23.41 11.51 6.04
C GLY A 171 -23.30 10.24 6.90
N LYS A 172 -23.35 9.03 6.32
CA LYS A 172 -23.19 7.80 7.09
C LYS A 172 -21.76 7.65 7.62
N ALA A 173 -21.63 7.55 8.95
CA ALA A 173 -20.35 7.29 9.57
C ALA A 173 -19.95 5.81 9.42
N PRO A 174 -18.65 5.50 9.23
CA PRO A 174 -18.17 4.13 9.28
C PRO A 174 -18.27 3.58 10.73
N VAL A 175 -18.54 2.27 10.85
CA VAL A 175 -18.56 1.57 12.16
C VAL A 175 -17.16 1.40 12.73
N THR A 176 -16.14 1.36 11.85
CA THR A 176 -14.72 1.35 12.23
C THR A 176 -13.87 1.99 11.15
N ARG A 177 -12.66 2.39 11.50
CA ARG A 177 -11.67 2.97 10.59
C ARG A 177 -10.31 2.27 10.76
N SER A 178 -9.54 2.25 9.69
CA SER A 178 -8.16 1.77 9.74
C SER A 178 -7.25 2.61 8.85
N ASN A 179 -6.01 2.77 9.25
CA ASN A 179 -4.94 3.41 8.48
C ASN A 179 -4.09 2.40 7.68
N SER A 180 -4.48 1.12 7.66
CA SER A 180 -3.79 0.07 6.92
C SER A 180 -4.76 -0.66 5.99
N MET A 181 -4.43 -0.72 4.69
CA MET A 181 -5.21 -1.48 3.70
C MET A 181 -5.21 -2.98 4.02
N SER A 182 -4.10 -3.52 4.52
CA SER A 182 -4.04 -4.91 5.00
C SER A 182 -5.05 -5.16 6.12
N ASN A 183 -5.15 -4.22 7.08
CA ASN A 183 -6.11 -4.34 8.16
C ASN A 183 -7.55 -4.18 7.67
N LEU A 184 -7.83 -3.31 6.70
CA LEU A 184 -9.16 -3.20 6.09
C LEU A 184 -9.61 -4.54 5.48
N VAL A 185 -8.71 -5.23 4.76
CA VAL A 185 -9.00 -6.58 4.24
C VAL A 185 -9.35 -7.54 5.37
N HIS A 186 -8.62 -7.50 6.50
CA HIS A 186 -8.90 -8.35 7.66
C HIS A 186 -10.20 -7.98 8.36
N ALA A 187 -10.54 -6.69 8.48
CA ALA A 187 -11.80 -6.23 9.06
C ALA A 187 -13.02 -6.72 8.24
N VAL A 188 -12.94 -6.62 6.90
CA VAL A 188 -13.97 -7.19 6.02
C VAL A 188 -14.07 -8.70 6.20
N ARG A 189 -12.94 -9.43 6.24
CA ARG A 189 -12.90 -10.89 6.49
C ARG A 189 -13.53 -11.28 7.82
N ALA A 190 -13.35 -10.43 8.83
CA ALA A 190 -13.93 -10.65 10.16
C ALA A 190 -15.44 -10.35 10.24
N GLY A 191 -16.08 -9.97 9.13
CA GLY A 191 -17.51 -9.71 9.08
C GLY A 191 -17.93 -8.40 9.71
N MET A 192 -17.03 -7.40 9.78
CA MET A 192 -17.34 -6.10 10.39
C MET A 192 -18.19 -5.21 9.49
N GLY A 193 -18.28 -5.50 8.18
CA GLY A 193 -19.06 -4.70 7.24
C GLY A 193 -18.52 -4.75 5.81
N VAL A 194 -18.88 -3.73 5.05
CA VAL A 194 -18.54 -3.54 3.63
C VAL A 194 -17.42 -2.50 3.51
N ALA A 195 -16.45 -2.76 2.64
CA ALA A 195 -15.42 -1.80 2.26
C ALA A 195 -14.97 -1.96 0.81
N PRO A 196 -14.44 -0.91 0.17
CA PRO A 196 -13.74 -1.03 -1.09
C PRO A 196 -12.35 -1.66 -0.87
N LEU A 197 -12.08 -2.75 -1.57
CA LEU A 197 -10.81 -3.46 -1.51
C LEU A 197 -10.20 -3.60 -2.91
N PRO A 198 -8.85 -3.71 -3.03
CA PRO A 198 -8.22 -4.03 -4.30
C PRO A 198 -8.68 -5.39 -4.81
N CYS A 199 -9.21 -5.46 -6.03
CA CYS A 199 -9.72 -6.69 -6.65
C CYS A 199 -8.66 -7.79 -6.71
N VAL A 200 -7.41 -7.43 -6.99
CA VAL A 200 -6.26 -8.35 -7.03
C VAL A 200 -6.01 -9.10 -5.71
N VAL A 201 -6.47 -8.54 -4.59
CA VAL A 201 -6.38 -9.16 -3.25
C VAL A 201 -7.65 -9.89 -2.89
N ALA A 202 -8.79 -9.22 -3.09
CA ALA A 202 -10.07 -9.68 -2.55
C ALA A 202 -10.73 -10.77 -3.41
N ASP A 203 -10.62 -10.71 -4.74
CA ASP A 203 -11.19 -11.71 -5.64
C ASP A 203 -10.60 -13.11 -5.46
N ALA A 204 -9.37 -13.21 -4.97
CA ALA A 204 -8.70 -14.48 -4.71
C ALA A 204 -8.98 -15.08 -3.31
N ASP A 205 -9.79 -14.40 -2.50
CA ASP A 205 -10.15 -14.87 -1.15
C ASP A 205 -11.57 -15.43 -1.13
N SER A 206 -11.68 -16.76 -0.96
CA SER A 206 -12.97 -17.46 -0.92
C SER A 206 -13.90 -17.05 0.23
N ARG A 207 -13.37 -16.36 1.26
CA ARG A 207 -14.16 -15.85 2.40
C ARG A 207 -14.87 -14.54 2.07
N LEU A 208 -14.49 -13.88 0.97
CA LEU A 208 -15.06 -12.60 0.57
C LEU A 208 -16.08 -12.78 -0.55
N VAL A 209 -17.08 -11.92 -0.53
CA VAL A 209 -18.10 -11.76 -1.56
C VAL A 209 -17.94 -10.39 -2.18
N ARG A 210 -17.86 -10.33 -3.48
CA ARG A 210 -17.82 -9.08 -4.22
C ARG A 210 -19.24 -8.52 -4.35
N CYS A 211 -19.43 -7.26 -3.97
CA CYS A 211 -20.73 -6.60 -3.86
C CYS A 211 -20.96 -5.53 -4.94
N SER A 212 -20.00 -5.28 -5.83
CA SER A 212 -20.15 -4.29 -6.91
C SER A 212 -19.29 -4.65 -8.12
N GLU A 213 -19.58 -4.01 -9.25
CA GLU A 213 -18.61 -3.91 -10.34
C GLU A 213 -17.36 -3.12 -9.90
N CYS A 214 -16.34 -3.08 -10.76
CA CYS A 214 -15.18 -2.22 -10.51
C CYS A 214 -15.59 -0.76 -10.42
N ILE A 215 -15.02 -0.04 -9.46
CA ILE A 215 -15.25 1.40 -9.28
C ILE A 215 -14.39 2.14 -10.31
N GLU A 216 -14.99 2.59 -11.41
CA GLU A 216 -14.26 3.18 -12.55
C GLU A 216 -13.37 4.38 -12.16
N SER A 217 -13.83 5.21 -11.20
CA SER A 217 -13.07 6.37 -10.70
C SER A 217 -11.91 6.01 -9.75
N ALA A 218 -11.73 4.73 -9.42
CA ALA A 218 -10.84 4.28 -8.36
C ALA A 218 -9.70 3.37 -8.83
N VAL A 219 -9.32 3.47 -10.10
CA VAL A 219 -8.13 2.75 -10.60
C VAL A 219 -6.88 3.30 -9.93
N SER A 220 -6.08 2.42 -9.34
CA SER A 220 -4.79 2.76 -8.74
C SER A 220 -3.65 2.14 -9.53
N THR A 221 -2.50 2.80 -9.53
CA THR A 221 -1.29 2.30 -10.21
C THR A 221 -0.17 2.08 -9.21
N SER A 222 0.47 0.91 -9.28
CA SER A 222 1.70 0.66 -8.54
C SER A 222 2.92 1.16 -9.31
N TYR A 223 3.82 1.83 -8.61
CA TYR A 223 5.09 2.34 -9.15
C TYR A 223 6.25 1.94 -8.27
N ILE A 224 7.42 1.77 -8.90
CA ILE A 224 8.71 1.93 -8.22
C ILE A 224 9.14 3.38 -8.40
N LEU A 225 9.43 4.03 -7.26
CA LEU A 225 9.99 5.38 -7.21
C LEU A 225 11.43 5.30 -6.73
N LEU A 226 12.32 6.06 -7.35
CA LEU A 226 13.73 6.13 -6.96
C LEU A 226 14.33 7.51 -7.24
N ARG A 227 15.41 7.81 -6.51
CA ARG A 227 16.20 9.00 -6.79
C ARG A 227 16.96 8.84 -8.10
N ARG A 228 17.06 9.93 -8.87
CA ARG A 228 17.75 9.96 -10.17
C ARG A 228 19.20 9.49 -10.08
N GLU A 229 19.89 9.79 -8.99
CA GLU A 229 21.28 9.40 -8.77
C GLU A 229 21.51 7.90 -8.63
N LEU A 230 20.48 7.16 -8.25
CA LEU A 230 20.56 5.72 -8.01
C LEU A 230 20.24 4.88 -9.24
N LYS A 231 19.70 5.48 -10.32
CA LYS A 231 19.24 4.75 -11.52
C LYS A 231 20.32 3.89 -12.17
N ASP A 232 21.57 4.36 -12.13
CA ASP A 232 22.71 3.70 -12.76
C ASP A 232 23.55 2.86 -11.76
N THR A 233 23.11 2.79 -10.50
CA THR A 233 23.75 1.95 -9.50
C THR A 233 23.47 0.47 -9.81
N PRO A 234 24.48 -0.38 -10.09
CA PRO A 234 24.29 -1.73 -10.64
C PRO A 234 23.28 -2.58 -9.86
N ARG A 235 23.43 -2.67 -8.51
CA ARG A 235 22.51 -3.44 -7.67
C ARG A 235 21.08 -2.91 -7.65
N VAL A 236 20.90 -1.57 -7.72
CA VAL A 236 19.57 -0.93 -7.75
C VAL A 236 18.89 -1.24 -9.08
N ARG A 237 19.63 -1.11 -10.17
CA ARG A 237 19.14 -1.44 -11.51
C ARG A 237 18.77 -2.92 -11.62
N ALA A 238 19.64 -3.83 -11.14
CA ALA A 238 19.36 -5.25 -11.14
C ALA A 238 18.08 -5.58 -10.33
N LEU A 239 17.90 -4.95 -9.16
CA LEU A 239 16.68 -5.14 -8.37
C LEU A 239 15.42 -4.64 -9.11
N ILE A 240 15.47 -3.46 -9.72
CA ILE A 240 14.32 -2.91 -10.45
C ILE A 240 13.98 -3.75 -11.68
N ASP A 241 14.99 -4.17 -12.43
CA ASP A 241 14.81 -4.99 -13.64
C ASP A 241 14.29 -6.40 -13.31
N PHE A 242 14.48 -6.86 -12.08
CA PHE A 242 13.89 -8.09 -11.56
C PHE A 242 12.47 -7.85 -11.00
N LEU A 243 12.30 -6.86 -10.11
CA LEU A 243 11.05 -6.62 -9.38
C LEU A 243 9.88 -6.31 -10.32
N VAL A 244 10.08 -5.44 -11.32
CA VAL A 244 8.97 -4.99 -12.17
C VAL A 244 8.35 -6.16 -12.93
N PRO A 245 9.08 -6.96 -13.73
CA PRO A 245 8.47 -8.08 -14.44
C PRO A 245 7.95 -9.17 -13.49
N TYR A 246 8.60 -9.40 -12.35
CA TYR A 246 8.11 -10.36 -11.35
C TYR A 246 6.74 -9.94 -10.81
N MET A 247 6.61 -8.68 -10.36
CA MET A 247 5.36 -8.17 -9.82
C MET A 247 4.25 -8.12 -10.89
N GLN A 248 4.59 -7.77 -12.15
CA GLN A 248 3.64 -7.80 -13.26
C GLN A 248 3.09 -9.21 -13.51
N ALA A 249 3.96 -10.22 -13.49
CA ALA A 249 3.56 -11.62 -13.68
C ALA A 249 2.73 -12.13 -12.51
N ASP A 250 3.12 -11.83 -11.26
CA ASP A 250 2.37 -12.20 -10.06
C ASP A 250 0.97 -11.58 -10.05
N MET A 251 0.86 -10.27 -10.35
CA MET A 251 -0.42 -9.57 -10.42
C MET A 251 -1.34 -10.15 -11.51
N LYS A 252 -0.80 -10.45 -12.69
CA LYS A 252 -1.57 -11.10 -13.77
C LYS A 252 -2.13 -12.44 -13.30
N THR A 253 -1.30 -13.26 -12.66
CA THR A 253 -1.70 -14.58 -12.14
C THR A 253 -2.80 -14.44 -11.08
N ARG A 254 -2.71 -13.44 -10.19
CA ARG A 254 -3.74 -13.17 -9.17
C ARG A 254 -5.06 -12.72 -9.78
N LEU A 255 -5.03 -11.85 -10.76
CA LEU A 255 -6.23 -11.39 -11.47
C LEU A 255 -6.93 -12.54 -12.21
N GLU A 256 -6.16 -13.41 -12.86
CA GLU A 256 -6.67 -14.60 -13.51
C GLU A 256 -7.31 -15.57 -12.50
N ARG A 257 -6.63 -15.82 -11.38
CA ARG A 257 -7.16 -16.65 -10.28
C ARG A 257 -8.44 -16.05 -9.70
N GLY A 258 -8.45 -14.76 -9.44
CA GLY A 258 -9.62 -14.05 -8.91
C GLY A 258 -10.82 -14.16 -9.85
N ARG A 259 -10.62 -14.03 -11.17
CA ARG A 259 -11.66 -14.22 -12.17
C ARG A 259 -12.23 -15.65 -12.12
N GLN A 260 -11.37 -16.66 -12.12
CA GLN A 260 -11.78 -18.06 -12.04
C GLN A 260 -12.58 -18.35 -10.77
N MET A 261 -12.16 -17.81 -9.62
CA MET A 261 -12.89 -17.96 -8.36
C MET A 261 -14.28 -17.33 -8.40
N ARG A 262 -14.42 -16.14 -8.99
CA ARG A 262 -15.73 -15.49 -9.17
C ARG A 262 -16.65 -16.30 -10.08
N GLU A 263 -16.14 -16.82 -11.20
CA GLU A 263 -16.91 -17.67 -12.12
C GLU A 263 -17.40 -18.93 -11.41
N GLN A 264 -16.57 -19.57 -10.58
CA GLN A 264 -16.94 -20.72 -9.77
C GLN A 264 -17.98 -20.39 -8.69
N GLN A 265 -17.85 -19.23 -8.04
CA GLN A 265 -18.82 -18.76 -7.04
C GLN A 265 -20.19 -18.52 -7.70
N ALA A 266 -20.22 -17.80 -8.82
CA ALA A 266 -21.47 -17.56 -9.55
C ALA A 266 -22.15 -18.84 -10.03
N ALA A 267 -21.38 -19.86 -10.43
CA ALA A 267 -21.91 -21.16 -10.79
C ALA A 267 -22.54 -21.89 -9.60
N ASN A 268 -21.89 -21.84 -8.42
CA ASN A 268 -22.38 -22.48 -7.19
C ASN A 268 -23.61 -21.75 -6.59
N ASP A 269 -23.66 -20.43 -6.68
CA ASP A 269 -24.79 -19.63 -6.18
C ASP A 269 -26.03 -19.76 -7.11
N GLY A 270 -25.85 -20.24 -8.34
CA GLY A 270 -26.92 -20.55 -9.30
C GLY A 270 -27.52 -21.96 -9.13
N GLU A 271 -26.91 -22.87 -8.40
CA GLU A 271 -27.50 -24.18 -8.06
C GLU A 271 -28.44 -24.03 -6.86
N PRO A 272 -29.70 -24.49 -6.94
CA PRO A 272 -30.61 -24.49 -5.80
C PRO A 272 -30.01 -25.36 -4.69
N GLN A 273 -29.70 -24.76 -3.53
CA GLN A 273 -29.23 -25.49 -2.37
C GLN A 273 -30.27 -26.59 -2.00
N ASP A 274 -29.85 -27.82 -2.07
CA ASP A 274 -30.66 -28.96 -1.60
C ASP A 274 -30.77 -28.92 -0.07
N LEU A 275 -31.81 -28.23 0.42
CA LEU A 275 -32.12 -28.07 1.84
C LEU A 275 -32.52 -29.38 2.54
N SER A 276 -32.62 -30.52 1.81
CA SER A 276 -32.97 -31.80 2.39
C SER A 276 -31.92 -32.38 3.34
N LYS A 277 -30.72 -31.84 3.35
CA LYS A 277 -29.58 -32.27 4.18
C LYS A 277 -29.46 -31.54 5.53
N PHE A 278 -30.30 -30.53 5.77
CA PHE A 278 -30.30 -29.81 7.05
C PHE A 278 -31.18 -30.59 8.07
N ARG A 279 -30.57 -31.45 8.87
CA ARG A 279 -31.19 -31.96 10.11
C ARG A 279 -30.86 -31.00 11.25
N PRO A 280 -31.85 -30.37 11.91
CA PRO A 280 -31.58 -29.62 13.13
C PRO A 280 -31.02 -30.55 14.22
N PRO A 281 -30.10 -30.08 15.07
CA PRO A 281 -29.66 -30.87 16.23
C PRO A 281 -30.83 -31.10 17.19
N ALA A 282 -30.90 -32.29 17.75
CA ALA A 282 -31.92 -32.74 18.70
C ALA A 282 -31.77 -32.05 20.07
#